data_4fe5c35f26f442a41e1244ea2ad6d203
#
_entry.id   4fe5c35f26f442a41e1244ea2ad6d203
#
_cell.length_a   1.000
_cell.length_b   1.000
_cell.length_c   1.000
_cell.angle_alpha   90.00
_cell.angle_beta   90.00
_cell.angle_gamma   90.00
#
_symmetry.space_group_name_H-M   'P 1'
#
loop_
_entity.id
_entity.type
_entity.pdbx_description
1 polymer ?
#
loop_
_entity_poly.entity_id
_entity_poly.type
_entity_poly.pdbx_seq_one_letter_code
_entity_poly.pdbx_strand_id
1 'polypeptide(L)'
;MLLNVGPAHPAMHGIIRIVTRLDGEIVVGAEVEIGYLHRGFEKMSETVDYNGVIPYTDRLNYVSPLINNMGYCMAVEKLLGISVPERCHYIRVIVSEISRITDHLTCVGASAMELGAFSVFLYMIKAREYLWELVEMVTGARLTVSYCRVGGVKGDLPEGFAEACGKALQETRKVIVEADALLTRNRIFVDRMSGTGKISQEDAISYGITGPFLRATGVEYDVRKDSPYSVYDRLEFDVPVGTRGDNFDRYLCRMEEMEQSIRIIEQALRDIPPGPFQVHPETGRPIPAAEMVDQGKIGNISAIRDTRAVTDPTLEGAAKPQHASIAADDKRVFLPPKEDTYGNIEGLMQHFKLVMYGHGVRPPKGEVYFPVEGANGELGFYVVSDGTNSPYRVRVRPPCFAIMSALPKLIIGEMIADVTPTFGSVNMIGGELDR
;
A
#
# COMPACT_ATOMS: atom_id res chain seq x y z
N MET A 1 5.65 24.99 31.91
CA MET A 1 6.96 24.57 31.37
C MET A 1 6.87 24.37 29.88
N LEU A 2 7.92 24.59 29.09
CA LEU A 2 7.97 24.24 27.68
C LEU A 2 8.81 22.98 27.51
N LEU A 3 8.28 21.96 26.83
CA LEU A 3 8.93 20.69 26.59
C LEU A 3 8.87 20.33 25.11
N ASN A 4 10.01 19.87 24.57
CA ASN A 4 10.06 19.32 23.21
C ASN A 4 10.04 17.79 23.29
N VAL A 5 9.04 17.16 22.69
CA VAL A 5 8.93 15.73 22.51
C VAL A 5 9.33 15.41 21.07
N GLY A 6 10.53 14.84 20.88
CA GLY A 6 11.13 14.63 19.57
C GLY A 6 11.95 15.82 19.02
N PRO A 7 12.59 15.68 17.83
CA PRO A 7 12.60 14.47 17.00
C PRO A 7 13.42 13.31 17.58
N ALA A 8 14.42 13.59 18.41
CA ALA A 8 15.30 12.58 19.04
C ALA A 8 14.61 11.89 20.24
N HIS A 9 13.41 11.39 20.05
CA HIS A 9 12.64 10.63 21.03
C HIS A 9 12.23 9.29 20.44
N PRO A 10 12.36 8.16 21.15
CA PRO A 10 12.04 6.84 20.60
C PRO A 10 10.64 6.73 19.97
N ALA A 11 9.63 7.26 20.64
CA ALA A 11 8.25 7.23 20.16
C ALA A 11 7.98 8.17 18.96
N MET A 12 8.79 9.21 18.74
CA MET A 12 8.63 10.16 17.63
C MET A 12 9.40 9.73 16.37
N HIS A 13 10.08 8.60 16.41
CA HIS A 13 10.76 7.95 15.30
C HIS A 13 11.81 8.83 14.57
N GLY A 14 12.25 9.94 15.17
CA GLY A 14 13.24 10.87 14.60
C GLY A 14 12.67 11.85 13.57
N ILE A 15 11.38 11.90 13.34
CA ILE A 15 10.76 12.58 12.19
C ILE A 15 9.64 13.57 12.55
N ILE A 16 9.33 13.70 13.83
CA ILE A 16 8.32 14.65 14.34
C ILE A 16 8.85 15.34 15.59
N ARG A 17 8.52 16.61 15.71
CA ARG A 17 8.73 17.39 16.93
C ARG A 17 7.38 17.91 17.42
N ILE A 18 7.04 17.57 18.66
CA ILE A 18 5.87 18.11 19.33
C ILE A 18 6.38 19.07 20.41
N VAL A 19 6.06 20.36 20.27
CA VAL A 19 6.37 21.38 21.26
C VAL A 19 5.18 21.50 22.19
N THR A 20 5.33 21.03 23.43
CA THR A 20 4.25 21.04 24.42
C THR A 20 4.47 22.13 25.48
N ARG A 21 3.40 22.82 25.85
CA ARG A 21 3.33 23.70 27.02
C ARG A 21 2.62 22.93 28.14
N LEU A 22 3.30 22.81 29.27
CA LEU A 22 2.83 22.04 30.43
C LEU A 22 2.51 22.96 31.60
N ASP A 23 1.40 22.64 32.28
CA ASP A 23 1.10 23.08 33.64
C ASP A 23 1.09 21.86 34.55
N GLY A 24 2.15 21.70 35.35
CA GLY A 24 2.46 20.43 36.00
C GLY A 24 2.69 19.33 34.94
N GLU A 25 1.89 18.28 34.99
CA GLU A 25 1.92 17.16 34.04
C GLU A 25 0.87 17.31 32.93
N ILE A 26 0.01 18.31 32.98
CA ILE A 26 -1.07 18.53 32.00
C ILE A 26 -0.56 19.33 30.83
N VAL A 27 -0.89 18.88 29.61
CA VAL A 27 -0.61 19.59 28.36
C VAL A 27 -1.63 20.69 28.18
N VAL A 28 -1.22 21.97 28.30
CA VAL A 28 -2.08 23.14 28.11
C VAL A 28 -1.95 23.76 26.72
N GLY A 29 -1.02 23.30 25.92
CA GLY A 29 -0.86 23.72 24.54
C GLY A 29 0.14 22.83 23.82
N ALA A 30 -0.07 22.66 22.52
CA ALA A 30 0.78 21.82 21.68
C ALA A 30 0.89 22.38 20.27
N GLU A 31 2.10 22.28 19.71
CA GLU A 31 2.40 22.59 18.31
C GLU A 31 3.16 21.42 17.72
N VAL A 32 2.78 20.99 16.52
CA VAL A 32 3.40 19.86 15.82
C VAL A 32 4.20 20.36 14.64
N GLU A 33 5.50 20.11 14.67
CA GLU A 33 6.40 20.43 13.57
C GLU A 33 6.68 19.18 12.76
N ILE A 34 6.37 19.23 11.47
CA ILE A 34 6.58 18.18 10.47
C ILE A 34 7.62 18.65 9.44
N GLY A 35 7.99 17.79 8.49
CA GLY A 35 8.92 18.12 7.41
C GLY A 35 10.29 17.51 7.54
N TYR A 36 10.60 16.80 8.63
CA TYR A 36 11.91 16.17 8.84
C TYR A 36 12.21 15.04 7.84
N LEU A 37 11.17 14.49 7.21
CA LEU A 37 11.28 13.47 6.16
C LEU A 37 10.77 13.99 4.79
N HIS A 38 10.71 15.32 4.60
CA HIS A 38 10.33 15.87 3.32
C HIS A 38 11.40 15.63 2.26
N ARG A 39 11.01 14.95 1.19
CA ARG A 39 11.90 14.53 0.10
C ARG A 39 11.51 15.11 -1.25
N GLY A 40 10.50 15.98 -1.28
CA GLY A 40 10.02 16.60 -2.51
C GLY A 40 9.36 15.62 -3.48
N PHE A 41 8.68 14.57 -2.97
CA PHE A 41 8.04 13.52 -3.76
C PHE A 41 7.20 14.07 -4.92
N GLU A 42 6.29 14.99 -4.63
CA GLU A 42 5.40 15.57 -5.63
C GLU A 42 6.21 16.28 -6.75
N LYS A 43 7.23 17.03 -6.37
CA LYS A 43 8.08 17.75 -7.33
C LYS A 43 9.00 16.83 -8.12
N MET A 44 9.57 15.82 -7.48
CA MET A 44 10.39 14.83 -8.16
C MET A 44 9.57 14.02 -9.17
N SER A 45 8.31 13.71 -8.84
CA SER A 45 7.41 13.00 -9.75
C SER A 45 7.12 13.77 -11.05
N GLU A 46 7.25 15.09 -11.06
CA GLU A 46 7.09 15.93 -12.25
C GLU A 46 8.32 15.88 -13.17
N THR A 47 9.46 15.37 -12.69
CA THR A 47 10.74 15.38 -13.43
C THR A 47 11.08 14.03 -14.06
N VAL A 48 10.35 12.98 -13.72
CA VAL A 48 10.54 11.62 -14.24
C VAL A 48 9.35 11.19 -15.09
N ASP A 49 9.49 10.11 -15.83
CA ASP A 49 8.39 9.52 -16.57
C ASP A 49 7.37 8.84 -15.63
N TYR A 50 6.18 8.51 -16.14
CA TYR A 50 5.10 7.90 -15.34
C TYR A 50 5.52 6.59 -14.67
N ASN A 51 6.34 5.77 -15.31
CA ASN A 51 6.86 4.54 -14.72
C ASN A 51 7.96 4.82 -13.68
N GLY A 52 8.73 5.87 -13.86
CA GLY A 52 9.76 6.33 -12.94
C GLY A 52 9.20 6.85 -11.61
N VAL A 53 7.92 7.23 -11.55
CA VAL A 53 7.25 7.62 -10.31
C VAL A 53 6.96 6.40 -9.41
N ILE A 54 6.74 5.21 -9.99
CA ILE A 54 6.34 4.01 -9.22
C ILE A 54 7.30 3.71 -8.06
N PRO A 55 8.64 3.71 -8.23
CA PRO A 55 9.56 3.51 -7.11
C PRO A 55 9.46 4.56 -6.00
N TYR A 56 9.02 5.77 -6.31
CA TYR A 56 8.80 6.79 -5.30
C TYR A 56 7.55 6.51 -4.47
N THR A 57 6.50 5.93 -5.08
CA THR A 57 5.27 5.60 -4.36
C THR A 57 5.49 4.55 -3.28
N ASP A 58 6.43 3.61 -3.45
CA ASP A 58 6.83 2.65 -2.40
C ASP A 58 7.22 3.34 -1.10
N ARG A 59 7.77 4.53 -1.18
CA ARG A 59 8.35 5.28 -0.08
C ARG A 59 7.42 6.31 0.54
N LEU A 60 6.14 6.33 0.14
CA LEU A 60 5.09 7.08 0.84
C LEU A 60 4.76 6.39 2.15
N ASN A 61 3.77 5.53 2.19
CA ASN A 61 3.63 4.60 3.28
C ASN A 61 4.54 3.39 3.03
N TYR A 62 5.76 3.44 3.54
CA TYR A 62 6.76 2.40 3.30
C TYR A 62 6.48 1.07 4.02
N VAL A 63 5.51 1.04 4.93
CA VAL A 63 5.09 -0.20 5.60
C VAL A 63 4.06 -0.97 4.75
N SER A 64 3.26 -0.25 3.94
CA SER A 64 2.29 -0.82 2.99
C SER A 64 2.51 -0.36 1.54
N PRO A 65 3.70 -0.61 0.94
CA PRO A 65 4.07 -0.04 -0.36
C PRO A 65 3.21 -0.50 -1.52
N LEU A 66 2.68 -1.73 -1.48
CA LEU A 66 1.89 -2.30 -2.56
C LEU A 66 0.56 -1.56 -2.79
N ILE A 67 -0.06 -1.05 -1.72
CA ILE A 67 -1.26 -0.22 -1.83
C ILE A 67 -0.95 1.10 -2.56
N ASN A 68 0.18 1.72 -2.23
CA ASN A 68 0.60 2.97 -2.85
C ASN A 68 0.87 2.79 -4.35
N ASN A 69 1.59 1.72 -4.71
CA ASN A 69 1.85 1.39 -6.12
C ASN A 69 0.54 1.19 -6.88
N MET A 70 -0.38 0.40 -6.30
CA MET A 70 -1.67 0.12 -6.92
C MET A 70 -2.45 1.41 -7.15
N GLY A 71 -2.58 2.27 -6.13
CA GLY A 71 -3.33 3.53 -6.24
C GLY A 71 -2.81 4.44 -7.33
N TYR A 72 -1.48 4.61 -7.42
CA TYR A 72 -0.87 5.41 -8.46
C TYR A 72 -1.06 4.80 -9.86
N CYS A 73 -0.81 3.49 -10.02
CA CYS A 73 -1.00 2.81 -11.30
C CYS A 73 -2.45 2.92 -11.79
N MET A 74 -3.43 2.74 -10.91
CA MET A 74 -4.85 2.88 -11.26
C MET A 74 -5.23 4.31 -11.64
N ALA A 75 -4.63 5.33 -11.01
CA ALA A 75 -4.82 6.71 -11.41
C ALA A 75 -4.33 6.96 -12.84
N VAL A 76 -3.14 6.45 -13.19
CA VAL A 76 -2.57 6.59 -14.53
C VAL A 76 -3.36 5.76 -15.56
N GLU A 77 -3.80 4.55 -15.21
CA GLU A 77 -4.64 3.70 -16.06
C GLU A 77 -5.99 4.38 -16.38
N LYS A 78 -6.61 4.99 -15.39
CA LYS A 78 -7.84 5.77 -15.59
C LYS A 78 -7.61 6.96 -16.51
N LEU A 79 -6.47 7.65 -16.40
CA LEU A 79 -6.09 8.75 -17.28
C LEU A 79 -5.83 8.30 -18.73
N LEU A 80 -5.28 7.09 -18.89
CA LEU A 80 -5.06 6.46 -20.20
C LEU A 80 -6.34 5.86 -20.82
N GLY A 81 -7.38 5.63 -19.99
CA GLY A 81 -8.59 4.92 -20.41
C GLY A 81 -8.35 3.45 -20.72
N ILE A 82 -7.44 2.79 -20.01
CA ILE A 82 -7.13 1.37 -20.18
C ILE A 82 -7.71 0.52 -19.04
N SER A 83 -8.06 -0.72 -19.37
CA SER A 83 -8.49 -1.72 -18.40
C SER A 83 -7.44 -2.80 -18.27
N VAL A 84 -7.17 -3.23 -17.05
CA VAL A 84 -6.26 -4.36 -16.79
C VAL A 84 -7.03 -5.68 -16.78
N PRO A 85 -6.34 -6.83 -17.00
CA PRO A 85 -6.97 -8.14 -16.95
C PRO A 85 -7.58 -8.44 -15.56
N GLU A 86 -8.65 -9.24 -15.55
CA GLU A 86 -9.36 -9.59 -14.31
C GLU A 86 -8.45 -10.25 -13.28
N ARG A 87 -7.60 -11.19 -13.70
CA ARG A 87 -6.60 -11.83 -12.83
C ARG A 87 -5.69 -10.81 -12.15
N CYS A 88 -5.29 -9.76 -12.85
CA CYS A 88 -4.49 -8.67 -12.28
C CYS A 88 -5.20 -7.96 -11.13
N HIS A 89 -6.50 -7.72 -11.26
CA HIS A 89 -7.29 -7.12 -10.19
C HIS A 89 -7.26 -7.96 -8.90
N TYR A 90 -7.42 -9.29 -9.01
CA TYR A 90 -7.32 -10.20 -7.87
C TYR A 90 -5.92 -10.21 -7.25
N ILE A 91 -4.87 -10.26 -8.08
CA ILE A 91 -3.48 -10.20 -7.58
C ILE A 91 -3.24 -8.90 -6.82
N ARG A 92 -3.66 -7.76 -7.38
CA ARG A 92 -3.51 -6.45 -6.74
C ARG A 92 -4.22 -6.39 -5.40
N VAL A 93 -5.42 -6.95 -5.29
CA VAL A 93 -6.17 -7.02 -4.01
C VAL A 93 -5.42 -7.90 -3.00
N ILE A 94 -4.99 -9.09 -3.39
CA ILE A 94 -4.26 -10.01 -2.50
C ILE A 94 -3.02 -9.33 -1.91
N VAL A 95 -2.17 -8.75 -2.75
CA VAL A 95 -0.92 -8.13 -2.28
C VAL A 95 -1.17 -6.84 -1.49
N SER A 96 -2.24 -6.12 -1.79
CA SER A 96 -2.62 -4.91 -1.05
C SER A 96 -3.13 -5.25 0.35
N GLU A 97 -3.95 -6.29 0.49
CA GLU A 97 -4.43 -6.72 1.80
C GLU A 97 -3.31 -7.36 2.65
N ILE A 98 -2.35 -8.08 2.04
CA ILE A 98 -1.12 -8.50 2.73
C ILE A 98 -0.38 -7.28 3.27
N SER A 99 -0.23 -6.23 2.47
CA SER A 99 0.40 -4.97 2.90
C SER A 99 -0.37 -4.29 4.04
N ARG A 100 -1.71 -4.29 4.00
CA ARG A 100 -2.54 -3.73 5.07
C ARG A 100 -2.33 -4.46 6.38
N ILE A 101 -2.32 -5.79 6.36
CA ILE A 101 -2.06 -6.59 7.57
C ILE A 101 -0.66 -6.27 8.13
N THR A 102 0.38 -6.19 7.29
CA THR A 102 1.74 -5.87 7.74
C THR A 102 1.83 -4.49 8.38
N ASP A 103 1.07 -3.52 7.89
CA ASP A 103 0.99 -2.17 8.44
C ASP A 103 0.32 -2.18 9.83
N HIS A 104 -0.85 -2.82 9.95
CA HIS A 104 -1.55 -2.92 11.23
C HIS A 104 -0.77 -3.72 12.28
N LEU A 105 -0.09 -4.81 11.90
CA LEU A 105 0.81 -5.55 12.79
C LEU A 105 1.92 -4.63 13.34
N THR A 106 2.50 -3.80 12.47
CA THR A 106 3.55 -2.87 12.86
C THR A 106 3.01 -1.78 13.79
N CYS A 107 1.87 -1.20 13.47
CA CYS A 107 1.23 -0.17 14.28
C CYS A 107 0.86 -0.66 15.68
N VAL A 108 0.13 -1.78 15.75
CA VAL A 108 -0.29 -2.36 17.04
C VAL A 108 0.90 -2.79 17.87
N GLY A 109 1.91 -3.41 17.23
CA GLY A 109 3.14 -3.82 17.90
C GLY A 109 3.90 -2.63 18.47
N ALA A 110 4.09 -1.56 17.69
CA ALA A 110 4.78 -0.34 18.13
C ALA A 110 4.03 0.33 19.29
N SER A 111 2.72 0.51 19.18
CA SER A 111 1.88 1.08 20.24
C SER A 111 1.96 0.27 21.54
N ALA A 112 1.95 -1.06 21.44
CA ALA A 112 2.11 -1.93 22.60
C ALA A 112 3.51 -1.80 23.23
N MET A 113 4.57 -1.70 22.41
CA MET A 113 5.94 -1.48 22.88
C MET A 113 6.07 -0.16 23.63
N GLU A 114 5.47 0.92 23.12
CA GLU A 114 5.47 2.24 23.74
C GLU A 114 4.80 2.25 25.13
N LEU A 115 3.86 1.33 25.35
CA LEU A 115 3.22 1.09 26.66
C LEU A 115 3.93 0.02 27.50
N GLY A 116 5.11 -0.45 27.06
CA GLY A 116 5.93 -1.42 27.81
C GLY A 116 5.62 -2.89 27.48
N ALA A 117 4.70 -3.21 26.58
CA ALA A 117 4.42 -4.58 26.17
C ALA A 117 5.33 -5.04 25.04
N PHE A 118 6.65 -5.05 25.30
CA PHE A 118 7.67 -5.38 24.30
C PHE A 118 7.53 -6.78 23.70
N SER A 119 7.07 -7.75 24.47
CA SER A 119 6.84 -9.12 23.96
C SER A 119 5.80 -9.16 22.86
N VAL A 120 4.74 -8.35 22.96
CA VAL A 120 3.70 -8.26 21.91
C VAL A 120 4.28 -7.70 20.63
N PHE A 121 5.15 -6.69 20.70
CA PHE A 121 5.87 -6.18 19.53
C PHE A 121 6.64 -7.29 18.81
N LEU A 122 7.37 -8.13 19.54
CA LEU A 122 8.12 -9.24 18.95
C LEU A 122 7.19 -10.27 18.27
N TYR A 123 6.03 -10.58 18.85
CA TYR A 123 5.04 -11.45 18.22
C TYR A 123 4.48 -10.86 16.94
N MET A 124 4.13 -9.57 16.95
CA MET A 124 3.63 -8.88 15.75
C MET A 124 4.68 -8.82 14.63
N ILE A 125 5.95 -8.57 14.96
CA ILE A 125 7.05 -8.60 14.00
C ILE A 125 7.26 -10.02 13.44
N LYS A 126 7.13 -11.07 14.27
CA LYS A 126 7.19 -12.45 13.80
C LYS A 126 6.08 -12.75 12.79
N ALA A 127 4.84 -12.32 13.04
CA ALA A 127 3.75 -12.48 12.08
C ALA A 127 4.01 -11.73 10.77
N ARG A 128 4.59 -10.54 10.87
CA ARG A 128 5.00 -9.75 9.70
C ARG A 128 6.04 -10.48 8.84
N GLU A 129 6.98 -11.21 9.44
CA GLU A 129 7.97 -12.00 8.69
C GLU A 129 7.30 -13.03 7.78
N TYR A 130 6.30 -13.77 8.25
CA TYR A 130 5.57 -14.73 7.40
C TYR A 130 4.94 -14.08 6.17
N LEU A 131 4.40 -12.86 6.34
CA LEU A 131 3.80 -12.12 5.24
C LEU A 131 4.86 -11.50 4.30
N TRP A 132 6.00 -11.08 4.84
CA TRP A 132 7.11 -10.58 4.02
C TRP A 132 7.77 -11.67 3.18
N GLU A 133 7.81 -12.91 3.64
CA GLU A 133 8.23 -14.05 2.82
C GLU A 133 7.34 -14.21 1.59
N LEU A 134 6.02 -14.03 1.73
CA LEU A 134 5.09 -14.01 0.60
C LEU A 134 5.36 -12.85 -0.36
N VAL A 135 5.59 -11.67 0.17
CA VAL A 135 5.91 -10.50 -0.65
C VAL A 135 7.22 -10.73 -1.40
N GLU A 136 8.24 -11.32 -0.77
CA GLU A 136 9.52 -11.67 -1.38
C GLU A 136 9.35 -12.72 -2.48
N MET A 137 8.49 -13.74 -2.29
CA MET A 137 8.18 -14.73 -3.31
C MET A 137 7.62 -14.09 -4.59
N VAL A 138 6.77 -13.08 -4.45
CA VAL A 138 6.08 -12.43 -5.59
C VAL A 138 6.95 -11.35 -6.23
N THR A 139 7.67 -10.57 -5.43
CA THR A 139 8.30 -9.33 -5.89
C THR A 139 9.82 -9.39 -5.97
N GLY A 140 10.45 -10.31 -5.22
CA GLY A 140 11.89 -10.43 -5.04
C GLY A 140 12.46 -9.49 -3.97
N ALA A 141 11.61 -8.74 -3.24
CA ALA A 141 12.01 -7.85 -2.16
C ALA A 141 10.95 -7.82 -1.06
N ARG A 142 11.35 -7.47 0.16
CA ARG A 142 10.44 -7.41 1.33
C ARG A 142 9.76 -6.06 1.51
N LEU A 143 10.47 -4.99 1.17
CA LEU A 143 10.03 -3.58 1.18
C LEU A 143 10.41 -2.93 -0.15
N THR A 144 9.83 -1.78 -0.47
CA THR A 144 10.15 -1.03 -1.70
C THR A 144 10.14 -1.91 -2.95
N VAL A 145 9.03 -2.51 -3.21
CA VAL A 145 8.86 -3.65 -4.13
C VAL A 145 8.62 -3.25 -5.57
N SER A 146 8.04 -2.07 -5.83
CA SER A 146 7.68 -1.56 -7.17
C SER A 146 7.03 -2.64 -8.05
N TYR A 147 6.04 -3.35 -7.52
CA TYR A 147 5.46 -4.53 -8.14
C TYR A 147 4.33 -4.22 -9.11
N CYS A 148 3.40 -3.33 -8.72
CA CYS A 148 2.36 -2.88 -9.63
C CYS A 148 2.97 -2.03 -10.75
N ARG A 149 2.44 -2.20 -11.94
CA ARG A 149 2.81 -1.46 -13.15
C ARG A 149 1.57 -0.84 -13.77
N VAL A 150 1.75 0.22 -14.52
CA VAL A 150 0.67 0.74 -15.35
C VAL A 150 0.30 -0.33 -16.37
N GLY A 151 -0.95 -0.80 -16.30
CA GLY A 151 -1.49 -1.86 -17.15
C GLY A 151 -1.35 -3.28 -16.60
N GLY A 152 -0.87 -3.48 -15.38
CA GLY A 152 -0.75 -4.81 -14.78
C GLY A 152 0.11 -4.90 -13.56
N VAL A 153 0.78 -6.03 -13.40
CA VAL A 153 1.77 -6.32 -12.36
C VAL A 153 3.05 -6.86 -12.98
N LYS A 154 4.17 -6.78 -12.27
CA LYS A 154 5.50 -7.19 -12.77
C LYS A 154 5.58 -8.67 -13.12
N GLY A 155 4.89 -9.52 -12.37
CA GLY A 155 4.89 -10.98 -12.55
C GLY A 155 3.63 -11.59 -11.97
N ASP A 156 3.32 -12.83 -12.36
CA ASP A 156 2.21 -13.61 -11.79
C ASP A 156 2.54 -14.12 -10.39
N LEU A 157 1.54 -14.64 -9.71
CA LEU A 157 1.75 -15.39 -8.46
C LEU A 157 2.55 -16.66 -8.77
N PRO A 158 3.65 -16.93 -8.05
CA PRO A 158 4.46 -18.11 -8.29
C PRO A 158 3.71 -19.39 -7.91
N GLU A 159 4.16 -20.52 -8.48
CA GLU A 159 3.62 -21.82 -8.14
C GLU A 159 3.75 -22.09 -6.62
N GLY A 160 2.71 -22.63 -6.00
CA GLY A 160 2.67 -22.88 -4.55
C GLY A 160 2.35 -21.65 -3.70
N PHE A 161 2.18 -20.45 -4.30
CA PHE A 161 1.87 -19.23 -3.54
C PHE A 161 0.60 -19.37 -2.70
N ALA A 162 -0.47 -19.91 -3.26
CA ALA A 162 -1.75 -20.05 -2.53
C ALA A 162 -1.61 -20.91 -1.27
N GLU A 163 -0.84 -21.99 -1.33
CA GLU A 163 -0.57 -22.86 -0.17
C GLU A 163 0.30 -22.14 0.87
N ALA A 164 1.37 -21.49 0.43
CA ALA A 164 2.25 -20.70 1.30
C ALA A 164 1.47 -19.56 1.98
N CYS A 165 0.62 -18.87 1.22
CA CYS A 165 -0.23 -17.80 1.73
C CYS A 165 -1.21 -18.33 2.79
N GLY A 166 -1.90 -19.44 2.54
CA GLY A 166 -2.78 -20.06 3.52
C GLY A 166 -2.08 -20.40 4.83
N LYS A 167 -0.86 -20.93 4.78
CA LYS A 167 -0.03 -21.21 5.97
C LYS A 167 0.36 -19.92 6.71
N ALA A 168 0.83 -18.93 5.99
CA ALA A 168 1.23 -17.64 6.57
C ALA A 168 0.05 -16.92 7.24
N LEU A 169 -1.14 -16.93 6.62
CA LEU A 169 -2.35 -16.36 7.22
C LEU A 169 -2.79 -17.09 8.48
N GLN A 170 -2.70 -18.42 8.51
CA GLN A 170 -3.00 -19.20 9.72
C GLN A 170 -2.06 -18.86 10.88
N GLU A 171 -0.75 -18.77 10.62
CA GLU A 171 0.23 -18.37 11.66
C GLU A 171 0.02 -16.93 12.09
N THR A 172 -0.28 -16.03 11.18
CA THR A 172 -0.62 -14.63 11.49
C THR A 172 -1.86 -14.54 12.37
N ARG A 173 -2.93 -15.29 12.05
CA ARG A 173 -4.16 -15.33 12.86
C ARG A 173 -3.90 -15.83 14.29
N LYS A 174 -3.02 -16.83 14.48
CA LYS A 174 -2.62 -17.29 15.83
C LYS A 174 -1.97 -16.15 16.62
N VAL A 175 -1.06 -15.42 16.00
CA VAL A 175 -0.39 -14.27 16.63
C VAL A 175 -1.38 -13.17 16.99
N ILE A 176 -2.35 -12.86 16.10
CA ILE A 176 -3.39 -11.87 16.38
C ILE A 176 -4.20 -12.27 17.62
N VAL A 177 -4.60 -13.54 17.73
CA VAL A 177 -5.33 -14.07 18.89
C VAL A 177 -4.50 -14.01 20.17
N GLU A 178 -3.20 -14.37 20.08
CA GLU A 178 -2.28 -14.29 21.24
C GLU A 178 -2.09 -12.84 21.70
N ALA A 179 -1.93 -11.91 20.77
CA ALA A 179 -1.79 -10.49 21.07
C ALA A 179 -3.07 -9.89 21.66
N ASP A 180 -4.24 -10.27 21.14
CA ASP A 180 -5.53 -9.87 21.69
C ASP A 180 -5.67 -10.32 23.15
N ALA A 181 -5.33 -11.57 23.44
CA ALA A 181 -5.37 -12.12 24.80
C ALA A 181 -4.43 -11.39 25.77
N LEU A 182 -3.28 -10.91 25.29
CA LEU A 182 -2.29 -10.17 26.10
C LEU A 182 -2.64 -8.70 26.31
N LEU A 183 -3.30 -8.04 25.35
CA LEU A 183 -3.55 -6.61 25.35
C LEU A 183 -4.97 -6.25 25.75
N THR A 184 -5.98 -6.81 25.08
CA THR A 184 -7.38 -6.36 25.17
C THR A 184 -7.97 -6.49 26.58
N ARG A 185 -7.48 -7.46 27.36
CA ARG A 185 -7.90 -7.67 28.76
C ARG A 185 -6.86 -7.22 29.79
N ASN A 186 -5.73 -6.66 29.34
CA ASN A 186 -4.72 -6.14 30.22
C ASN A 186 -5.15 -4.80 30.80
N ARG A 187 -5.32 -4.75 32.13
CA ARG A 187 -5.80 -3.55 32.81
C ARG A 187 -4.92 -2.32 32.54
N ILE A 188 -3.61 -2.48 32.55
CA ILE A 188 -2.68 -1.36 32.30
C ILE A 188 -2.88 -0.82 30.89
N PHE A 189 -2.96 -1.71 29.89
CA PHE A 189 -3.16 -1.31 28.49
C PHE A 189 -4.51 -0.61 28.30
N VAL A 190 -5.58 -1.20 28.85
CA VAL A 190 -6.93 -0.61 28.79
C VAL A 190 -6.98 0.75 29.47
N ASP A 191 -6.44 0.88 30.68
CA ASP A 191 -6.44 2.13 31.45
C ASP A 191 -5.65 3.25 30.74
N ARG A 192 -4.58 2.88 29.96
CA ARG A 192 -3.76 3.84 29.23
C ARG A 192 -4.33 4.22 27.85
N MET A 193 -5.18 3.39 27.27
CA MET A 193 -5.72 3.59 25.92
C MET A 193 -7.17 4.09 25.94
N SER A 194 -7.96 3.69 26.94
CA SER A 194 -9.38 4.06 27.03
C SER A 194 -9.56 5.48 27.54
N GLY A 195 -10.34 6.27 26.82
CA GLY A 195 -10.67 7.64 27.20
C GLY A 195 -9.58 8.67 26.89
N THR A 196 -8.40 8.23 26.41
CA THR A 196 -7.28 9.09 26.03
C THR A 196 -7.27 9.35 24.52
N GLY A 197 -6.74 10.49 24.09
CA GLY A 197 -6.67 10.88 22.67
C GLY A 197 -8.03 10.90 21.97
N LYS A 198 -9.07 11.27 22.67
CA LYS A 198 -10.46 11.24 22.19
C LYS A 198 -10.73 12.34 21.17
N ILE A 199 -11.44 11.99 20.09
CA ILE A 199 -11.96 12.92 19.09
C ILE A 199 -13.45 12.63 18.83
N SER A 200 -14.23 13.72 18.63
CA SER A 200 -15.62 13.57 18.22
C SER A 200 -15.74 13.23 16.73
N GLN A 201 -16.87 12.65 16.35
CA GLN A 201 -17.17 12.37 14.94
C GLN A 201 -17.14 13.64 14.09
N GLU A 202 -17.74 14.73 14.59
CA GLU A 202 -17.81 16.03 13.90
C GLU A 202 -16.41 16.60 13.64
N ASP A 203 -15.55 16.56 14.65
CA ASP A 203 -14.19 17.03 14.54
C ASP A 203 -13.37 16.16 13.56
N ALA A 204 -13.49 14.85 13.65
CA ALA A 204 -12.78 13.94 12.74
C ALA A 204 -13.14 14.22 11.27
N ILE A 205 -14.43 14.44 10.98
CA ILE A 205 -14.91 14.82 9.65
C ILE A 205 -14.38 16.21 9.26
N SER A 206 -14.43 17.17 10.17
CA SER A 206 -13.96 18.54 9.90
C SER A 206 -12.47 18.62 9.55
N TYR A 207 -11.64 17.77 10.18
CA TYR A 207 -10.22 17.64 9.86
C TYR A 207 -9.96 16.86 8.57
N GLY A 208 -11.00 16.23 7.98
CA GLY A 208 -10.85 15.36 6.80
C GLY A 208 -10.16 14.03 7.12
N ILE A 209 -10.30 13.55 8.34
CA ILE A 209 -9.75 12.26 8.78
C ILE A 209 -10.52 11.12 8.13
N THR A 210 -9.83 10.03 7.80
CA THR A 210 -10.39 8.82 7.19
C THR A 210 -9.74 7.56 7.81
N GLY A 211 -10.18 6.39 7.38
CA GLY A 211 -9.60 5.12 7.80
C GLY A 211 -9.95 4.68 9.22
N PRO A 212 -9.14 3.81 9.83
CA PRO A 212 -9.38 3.28 11.19
C PRO A 212 -9.56 4.37 12.24
N PHE A 213 -8.92 5.51 12.04
CA PHE A 213 -9.03 6.65 12.94
C PHE A 213 -10.43 7.27 12.92
N LEU A 214 -11.02 7.45 11.74
CA LEU A 214 -12.40 7.92 11.58
C LEU A 214 -13.39 6.84 12.03
N ARG A 215 -13.18 5.58 11.64
CA ARG A 215 -14.04 4.47 11.99
C ARG A 215 -14.14 4.26 13.50
N ALA A 216 -13.08 4.54 14.26
CA ALA A 216 -13.12 4.52 15.73
C ALA A 216 -14.13 5.51 16.33
N THR A 217 -14.54 6.57 15.62
CA THR A 217 -15.54 7.55 16.08
C THR A 217 -16.99 7.16 15.78
N GLY A 218 -17.22 6.01 15.14
CA GLY A 218 -18.56 5.56 14.77
C GLY A 218 -18.99 5.83 13.33
N VAL A 219 -18.09 6.36 12.49
CA VAL A 219 -18.38 6.62 11.06
C VAL A 219 -17.97 5.41 10.23
N GLU A 220 -18.93 4.79 9.59
CA GLU A 220 -18.73 3.67 8.67
C GLU A 220 -18.34 4.23 7.28
N TYR A 221 -17.05 4.58 7.11
CA TYR A 221 -16.51 5.03 5.83
C TYR A 221 -15.30 4.19 5.44
N ASP A 222 -15.38 3.57 4.27
CA ASP A 222 -14.29 2.79 3.68
C ASP A 222 -14.35 2.89 2.15
N VAL A 223 -13.29 3.37 1.52
CA VAL A 223 -13.22 3.57 0.06
C VAL A 223 -13.50 2.27 -0.70
N ARG A 224 -13.15 1.10 -0.12
CA ARG A 224 -13.42 -0.22 -0.72
C ARG A 224 -14.91 -0.55 -0.84
N LYS A 225 -15.76 0.06 0.03
CA LYS A 225 -17.23 -0.09 0.03
C LYS A 225 -17.94 1.08 -0.63
N ASP A 226 -17.53 2.32 -0.32
CA ASP A 226 -18.21 3.54 -0.77
C ASP A 226 -17.89 3.88 -2.24
N SER A 227 -16.68 3.55 -2.70
CA SER A 227 -16.22 3.73 -4.07
C SER A 227 -15.41 2.51 -4.53
N PRO A 228 -16.05 1.34 -4.72
CA PRO A 228 -15.37 0.09 -4.99
C PRO A 228 -14.45 0.18 -6.21
N TYR A 229 -13.27 -0.39 -6.07
CA TYR A 229 -12.29 -0.49 -7.14
C TYR A 229 -11.74 -1.92 -7.22
N SER A 230 -11.10 -2.28 -8.33
CA SER A 230 -10.67 -3.65 -8.61
C SER A 230 -11.82 -4.64 -8.49
N VAL A 231 -11.78 -5.58 -7.55
CA VAL A 231 -12.80 -6.60 -7.29
C VAL A 231 -13.37 -6.54 -5.88
N TYR A 232 -13.20 -5.43 -5.16
CA TYR A 232 -13.73 -5.30 -3.79
C TYR A 232 -15.25 -5.37 -3.72
N ASP A 233 -15.95 -5.01 -4.80
CA ASP A 233 -17.41 -5.15 -4.94
C ASP A 233 -17.91 -6.59 -4.93
N ARG A 234 -17.03 -7.56 -5.18
CA ARG A 234 -17.33 -9.00 -5.24
C ARG A 234 -16.91 -9.75 -3.97
N LEU A 235 -16.24 -9.08 -3.04
CA LEU A 235 -15.70 -9.68 -1.84
C LEU A 235 -16.52 -9.28 -0.62
N GLU A 236 -16.76 -10.26 0.24
CA GLU A 236 -17.53 -10.07 1.46
C GLU A 236 -16.59 -9.77 2.62
N PHE A 237 -16.73 -8.60 3.21
CA PHE A 237 -16.02 -8.17 4.41
C PHE A 237 -16.84 -7.12 5.14
N ASP A 238 -16.60 -6.99 6.43
CA ASP A 238 -17.23 -6.00 7.28
C ASP A 238 -16.30 -4.81 7.49
N VAL A 239 -16.87 -3.62 7.72
CA VAL A 239 -16.12 -2.42 8.07
C VAL A 239 -16.14 -2.26 9.59
N PRO A 240 -15.03 -2.45 10.29
CA PRO A 240 -15.01 -2.32 11.76
C PRO A 240 -15.25 -0.88 12.19
N VAL A 241 -16.17 -0.67 13.11
CA VAL A 241 -16.57 0.64 13.61
C VAL A 241 -16.51 0.67 15.13
N GLY A 242 -15.83 1.68 15.69
CA GLY A 242 -15.79 1.95 17.12
C GLY A 242 -16.97 2.82 17.56
N THR A 243 -16.93 3.28 18.80
CA THR A 243 -18.01 4.10 19.37
C THR A 243 -17.52 5.32 20.14
N ARG A 244 -16.31 5.28 20.69
CA ARG A 244 -15.80 6.31 21.63
C ARG A 244 -14.83 7.29 21.00
N GLY A 245 -14.19 6.91 19.88
CA GLY A 245 -13.21 7.71 19.20
C GLY A 245 -11.91 7.91 19.99
N ASP A 246 -11.59 6.98 20.89
CA ASP A 246 -10.39 6.98 21.71
C ASP A 246 -9.28 6.06 21.16
N ASN A 247 -8.13 6.05 21.82
CA ASN A 247 -7.00 5.22 21.39
C ASN A 247 -7.33 3.73 21.41
N PHE A 248 -8.18 3.27 22.37
CA PHE A 248 -8.56 1.87 22.49
C PHE A 248 -9.46 1.42 21.35
N ASP A 249 -10.43 2.24 20.94
CA ASP A 249 -11.28 1.92 19.80
C ASP A 249 -10.47 1.89 18.47
N ARG A 250 -9.44 2.76 18.32
CA ARG A 250 -8.51 2.69 17.17
C ARG A 250 -7.72 1.39 17.15
N TYR A 251 -7.30 0.90 18.31
CA TYR A 251 -6.66 -0.40 18.45
C TYR A 251 -7.61 -1.52 18.03
N LEU A 252 -8.84 -1.54 18.56
CA LEU A 252 -9.84 -2.58 18.24
C LEU A 252 -10.18 -2.59 16.74
N CYS A 253 -10.38 -1.42 16.12
CA CYS A 253 -10.64 -1.33 14.68
C CYS A 253 -9.51 -1.97 13.86
N ARG A 254 -8.24 -1.73 14.21
CA ARG A 254 -7.11 -2.33 13.49
C ARG A 254 -7.00 -3.83 13.70
N MET A 255 -7.28 -4.32 14.91
CA MET A 255 -7.30 -5.76 15.18
C MET A 255 -8.34 -6.47 14.32
N GLU A 256 -9.53 -5.91 14.22
CA GLU A 256 -10.61 -6.47 13.40
C GLU A 256 -10.32 -6.31 11.90
N GLU A 257 -9.75 -5.19 11.46
CA GLU A 257 -9.36 -5.01 10.05
C GLU A 257 -8.36 -6.05 9.57
N MET A 258 -7.44 -6.51 10.42
CA MET A 258 -6.53 -7.59 10.05
C MET A 258 -7.29 -8.88 9.74
N GLU A 259 -8.31 -9.22 10.53
CA GLU A 259 -9.13 -10.41 10.27
C GLU A 259 -9.97 -10.25 8.99
N GLN A 260 -10.54 -9.05 8.77
CA GLN A 260 -11.27 -8.77 7.54
C GLN A 260 -10.35 -8.83 6.29
N SER A 261 -9.12 -8.35 6.40
CA SER A 261 -8.13 -8.47 5.33
C SER A 261 -7.76 -9.94 5.04
N ILE A 262 -7.63 -10.77 6.08
CA ILE A 262 -7.44 -12.22 5.92
C ILE A 262 -8.61 -12.85 5.17
N ARG A 263 -9.87 -12.51 5.54
CA ARG A 263 -11.07 -12.99 4.83
C ARG A 263 -11.08 -12.58 3.36
N ILE A 264 -10.68 -11.35 3.06
CA ILE A 264 -10.57 -10.85 1.68
C ILE A 264 -9.54 -11.67 0.88
N ILE A 265 -8.35 -11.92 1.45
CA ILE A 265 -7.31 -12.69 0.78
C ILE A 265 -7.76 -14.14 0.53
N GLU A 266 -8.38 -14.79 1.51
CA GLU A 266 -8.90 -16.16 1.38
C GLU A 266 -9.95 -16.26 0.25
N GLN A 267 -10.86 -15.31 0.14
CA GLN A 267 -11.84 -15.25 -0.94
C GLN A 267 -11.16 -14.97 -2.28
N ALA A 268 -10.27 -13.98 -2.34
CA ALA A 268 -9.59 -13.63 -3.57
C ALA A 268 -8.73 -14.78 -4.12
N LEU A 269 -8.04 -15.54 -3.26
CA LEU A 269 -7.28 -16.72 -3.67
C LEU A 269 -8.17 -17.85 -4.20
N ARG A 270 -9.37 -18.03 -3.63
CA ARG A 270 -10.34 -19.02 -4.10
C ARG A 270 -10.91 -18.64 -5.47
N ASP A 271 -11.22 -17.37 -5.65
CA ASP A 271 -12.02 -16.88 -6.78
C ASP A 271 -11.15 -16.31 -7.92
N ILE A 272 -9.81 -16.26 -7.76
CA ILE A 272 -8.89 -15.75 -8.78
C ILE A 272 -9.02 -16.56 -10.08
N PRO A 273 -9.37 -15.93 -11.21
CA PRO A 273 -9.51 -16.64 -12.47
C PRO A 273 -8.14 -17.03 -13.06
N PRO A 274 -8.09 -18.13 -13.84
CA PRO A 274 -6.93 -18.37 -14.69
C PRO A 274 -6.88 -17.30 -15.79
N GLY A 275 -5.66 -17.00 -16.25
CA GLY A 275 -5.50 -16.06 -17.36
C GLY A 275 -4.37 -15.10 -17.14
N PRO A 276 -4.33 -14.04 -17.92
CA PRO A 276 -3.23 -13.07 -17.94
C PRO A 276 -3.31 -12.10 -16.77
N PHE A 277 -2.16 -11.65 -16.38
CA PHE A 277 -1.99 -10.57 -15.40
C PHE A 277 -1.44 -9.28 -16.01
N GLN A 278 -1.09 -9.34 -17.29
CA GLN A 278 -0.67 -8.20 -18.11
C GLN A 278 -1.29 -8.31 -19.50
N VAL A 279 -1.27 -7.23 -20.25
CA VAL A 279 -1.73 -7.17 -21.63
C VAL A 279 -0.51 -7.27 -22.58
N HIS A 280 -0.60 -8.08 -23.63
CA HIS A 280 0.49 -8.25 -24.60
C HIS A 280 0.54 -7.04 -25.57
N PRO A 281 1.73 -6.49 -25.84
CA PRO A 281 1.87 -5.25 -26.61
C PRO A 281 1.42 -5.34 -28.07
N GLU A 282 1.61 -6.49 -28.73
CA GLU A 282 1.32 -6.62 -30.16
C GLU A 282 -0.08 -7.11 -30.50
N THR A 283 -0.66 -7.91 -29.64
CA THR A 283 -1.92 -8.60 -29.93
C THR A 283 -3.11 -8.05 -29.16
N GLY A 284 -2.87 -7.16 -28.16
CA GLY A 284 -3.89 -6.77 -27.20
C GLY A 284 -4.43 -7.95 -26.39
N ARG A 285 -3.80 -9.11 -26.57
CA ARG A 285 -4.22 -10.35 -25.93
C ARG A 285 -3.49 -10.53 -24.62
N PRO A 286 -4.16 -11.14 -23.69
CA PRO A 286 -3.55 -11.53 -22.44
C PRO A 286 -2.38 -12.50 -22.69
N ILE A 287 -1.25 -12.30 -22.01
CA ILE A 287 -0.09 -13.21 -22.05
C ILE A 287 -0.44 -14.47 -21.24
N PRO A 288 -0.35 -15.68 -21.80
CA PRO A 288 -0.59 -16.91 -21.05
C PRO A 288 0.37 -17.06 -19.87
N ALA A 289 -0.11 -17.59 -18.75
CA ALA A 289 0.68 -17.76 -17.54
C ALA A 289 1.98 -18.54 -17.75
N ALA A 290 2.00 -19.49 -18.69
CA ALA A 290 3.17 -20.29 -19.03
C ALA A 290 4.30 -19.47 -19.70
N GLU A 291 3.97 -18.46 -20.52
CA GLU A 291 4.97 -17.59 -21.15
C GLU A 291 5.54 -16.55 -20.18
N MET A 292 4.83 -16.30 -19.08
CA MET A 292 5.21 -15.30 -18.08
C MET A 292 6.21 -15.82 -17.03
N VAL A 293 6.24 -17.13 -16.79
CA VAL A 293 7.21 -17.75 -15.88
C VAL A 293 8.64 -17.47 -16.35
N ASP A 294 8.87 -17.38 -17.66
CA ASP A 294 10.18 -17.01 -18.21
C ASP A 294 10.52 -15.52 -18.04
N GLN A 295 9.52 -14.62 -18.04
CA GLN A 295 9.75 -13.18 -17.81
C GLN A 295 9.99 -12.86 -16.32
N GLY A 296 9.42 -13.63 -15.40
CA GLY A 296 9.68 -13.51 -13.95
C GLY A 296 11.11 -13.89 -13.55
N LYS A 297 11.80 -14.68 -14.37
CA LYS A 297 13.21 -15.05 -14.16
C LYS A 297 14.22 -13.95 -14.52
N ILE A 298 13.78 -12.82 -15.04
CA ILE A 298 14.65 -11.67 -15.39
C ILE A 298 15.41 -11.11 -14.17
N GLY A 299 14.98 -11.41 -12.95
CA GLY A 299 15.72 -11.08 -11.74
C GLY A 299 16.88 -12.01 -11.39
N ASN A 300 17.04 -13.13 -12.09
CA ASN A 300 18.07 -14.10 -11.81
C ASN A 300 19.24 -13.95 -12.78
N ILE A 301 20.36 -13.39 -12.29
CA ILE A 301 21.59 -13.15 -13.09
C ILE A 301 22.07 -14.42 -13.82
N SER A 302 21.74 -15.62 -13.33
CA SER A 302 22.03 -16.89 -14.01
C SER A 302 21.24 -17.08 -15.31
N ALA A 303 20.01 -16.57 -15.42
CA ALA A 303 19.19 -16.67 -16.64
C ALA A 303 19.72 -15.77 -17.77
N ILE A 304 20.41 -14.67 -17.44
CA ILE A 304 21.04 -13.77 -18.43
C ILE A 304 22.24 -14.46 -19.13
N ARG A 305 22.82 -15.50 -18.52
CA ARG A 305 23.97 -16.23 -19.09
C ARG A 305 23.58 -17.36 -20.06
N ASP A 306 22.33 -17.78 -20.06
CA ASP A 306 21.89 -18.89 -20.92
C ASP A 306 21.21 -18.35 -22.19
N THR A 307 22.03 -17.79 -23.07
CA THR A 307 21.60 -17.36 -24.41
C THR A 307 21.17 -18.52 -25.33
N ARG A 308 21.29 -19.78 -24.87
CA ARG A 308 20.89 -20.96 -25.65
C ARG A 308 19.38 -21.22 -25.57
N ALA A 309 18.69 -20.69 -24.54
CA ALA A 309 17.23 -20.79 -24.42
C ALA A 309 16.49 -19.95 -25.48
N VAL A 310 17.17 -18.98 -26.09
CA VAL A 310 16.59 -18.08 -27.12
C VAL A 310 16.56 -18.74 -28.51
N THR A 311 17.24 -19.87 -28.70
CA THR A 311 17.37 -20.53 -30.00
C THR A 311 16.79 -21.95 -30.06
N ASP A 312 15.87 -22.29 -29.16
CA ASP A 312 15.21 -23.61 -29.19
C ASP A 312 14.09 -23.60 -30.26
N PRO A 313 14.29 -24.26 -31.41
CA PRO A 313 13.31 -24.30 -32.50
C PRO A 313 12.04 -25.07 -32.17
N THR A 314 11.95 -25.70 -30.98
CA THR A 314 10.75 -26.42 -30.55
C THR A 314 9.63 -25.52 -30.08
N LEU A 315 9.88 -24.21 -29.88
CA LEU A 315 8.88 -23.21 -29.50
C LEU A 315 8.10 -22.61 -30.69
N GLU A 316 8.51 -22.90 -31.93
CA GLU A 316 7.82 -22.38 -33.14
C GLU A 316 6.45 -23.04 -33.42
N GLY A 317 6.02 -24.02 -32.64
CA GLY A 317 4.76 -24.75 -32.85
C GLY A 317 3.66 -24.49 -31.82
N ALA A 318 3.86 -23.68 -30.80
CA ALA A 318 2.84 -23.43 -29.79
C ALA A 318 1.68 -22.60 -30.39
N ALA A 319 0.50 -23.23 -30.54
CA ALA A 319 -0.70 -22.60 -31.04
C ALA A 319 -1.02 -21.33 -30.21
N LYS A 320 -1.04 -20.15 -30.87
CA LYS A 320 -1.43 -18.90 -30.23
C LYS A 320 -2.81 -19.05 -29.64
N PRO A 321 -3.00 -18.85 -28.34
CA PRO A 321 -4.31 -19.05 -27.71
C PRO A 321 -5.34 -18.08 -28.28
N GLN A 322 -6.50 -18.63 -28.67
CA GLN A 322 -7.64 -17.86 -29.11
C GLN A 322 -8.39 -17.33 -27.87
N HIS A 323 -8.06 -16.16 -27.41
CA HIS A 323 -8.78 -15.51 -26.32
C HIS A 323 -9.38 -14.17 -26.72
N ALA A 324 -10.55 -13.88 -26.16
CA ALA A 324 -11.27 -12.65 -26.40
C ALA A 324 -10.41 -11.43 -26.02
N SER A 325 -10.47 -10.40 -26.86
CA SER A 325 -9.78 -9.13 -26.64
C SER A 325 -10.29 -8.47 -25.35
N ILE A 326 -9.47 -8.50 -24.32
CA ILE A 326 -9.61 -7.56 -23.22
C ILE A 326 -8.90 -6.29 -23.67
N ALA A 327 -9.60 -5.17 -23.45
CA ALA A 327 -9.26 -3.86 -23.94
C ALA A 327 -7.76 -3.62 -24.16
N ALA A 328 -7.47 -3.29 -25.38
CA ALA A 328 -6.36 -2.56 -25.87
C ALA A 328 -5.06 -3.34 -26.12
N ASP A 329 -4.82 -3.49 -27.39
CA ASP A 329 -3.54 -3.37 -28.09
C ASP A 329 -2.79 -2.10 -27.68
N ASP A 330 -2.47 -1.96 -26.40
CA ASP A 330 -1.90 -0.72 -25.93
C ASP A 330 -0.38 -0.78 -25.89
N LYS A 331 0.23 -0.69 -27.07
CA LYS A 331 1.69 -0.52 -27.23
C LYS A 331 2.26 0.66 -26.42
N ARG A 332 1.39 1.49 -25.83
CA ARG A 332 1.80 2.66 -25.04
C ARG A 332 2.32 2.31 -23.64
N VAL A 333 1.97 1.14 -23.11
CA VAL A 333 2.25 0.80 -21.71
C VAL A 333 3.06 -0.46 -21.51
N PHE A 334 3.13 -1.36 -22.48
CA PHE A 334 3.78 -2.66 -22.34
C PHE A 334 5.10 -2.78 -23.07
N LEU A 335 6.09 -3.34 -22.39
CA LEU A 335 7.33 -3.80 -23.00
C LEU A 335 7.04 -5.02 -23.88
N PRO A 336 7.57 -5.06 -25.12
CA PRO A 336 7.46 -6.24 -25.95
C PRO A 336 8.15 -7.43 -25.28
N PRO A 337 7.77 -8.66 -25.63
CA PRO A 337 8.47 -9.86 -25.22
C PRO A 337 9.95 -9.78 -25.54
N LYS A 338 10.78 -10.41 -24.74
CA LYS A 338 12.23 -10.40 -24.91
C LYS A 338 12.65 -10.95 -26.28
N GLU A 339 11.94 -11.97 -26.75
CA GLU A 339 12.16 -12.58 -28.07
C GLU A 339 11.91 -11.59 -29.21
N ASP A 340 10.81 -10.82 -29.14
CA ASP A 340 10.50 -9.79 -30.11
C ASP A 340 11.49 -8.63 -30.05
N THR A 341 11.93 -8.25 -28.84
CA THR A 341 12.92 -7.19 -28.65
C THR A 341 14.25 -7.53 -29.31
N TYR A 342 14.65 -8.80 -29.32
CA TYR A 342 15.90 -9.25 -29.93
C TYR A 342 15.72 -9.86 -31.31
N GLY A 343 14.52 -10.33 -31.65
CA GLY A 343 14.24 -11.07 -32.88
C GLY A 343 13.71 -10.21 -34.03
N ASN A 344 13.04 -9.10 -33.74
CA ASN A 344 12.51 -8.24 -34.79
C ASN A 344 12.69 -6.74 -34.48
N ILE A 345 12.72 -5.93 -35.55
CA ILE A 345 12.98 -4.50 -35.44
C ILE A 345 11.81 -3.73 -34.79
N GLU A 346 10.59 -4.18 -35.01
CA GLU A 346 9.40 -3.55 -34.46
C GLU A 346 9.35 -3.71 -32.92
N GLY A 347 9.65 -4.91 -32.42
CA GLY A 347 9.77 -5.18 -30.99
C GLY A 347 10.90 -4.36 -30.35
N LEU A 348 12.05 -4.27 -31.00
CA LEU A 348 13.15 -3.43 -30.54
C LEU A 348 12.75 -1.94 -30.51
N MET A 349 12.11 -1.44 -31.55
CA MET A 349 11.65 -0.04 -31.60
C MET A 349 10.59 0.25 -30.53
N GLN A 350 9.69 -0.67 -30.28
CA GLN A 350 8.67 -0.52 -29.23
C GLN A 350 9.30 -0.49 -27.85
N HIS A 351 10.21 -1.42 -27.55
CA HIS A 351 10.98 -1.42 -26.31
C HIS A 351 11.68 -0.08 -26.12
N PHE A 352 12.35 0.40 -27.17
CA PHE A 352 13.05 1.67 -27.17
C PHE A 352 12.13 2.86 -26.84
N LYS A 353 10.95 2.90 -27.47
CA LYS A 353 9.94 3.94 -27.23
C LYS A 353 9.37 3.96 -25.82
N LEU A 354 9.44 2.85 -25.08
CA LEU A 354 8.93 2.78 -23.71
C LEU A 354 10.00 3.05 -22.66
N VAL A 355 11.27 2.75 -22.93
CA VAL A 355 12.33 2.72 -21.93
C VAL A 355 13.32 3.88 -22.08
N MET A 356 13.50 4.41 -23.29
CA MET A 356 14.50 5.46 -23.52
C MET A 356 14.09 6.80 -22.93
N TYR A 357 15.07 7.55 -22.44
CA TYR A 357 14.89 8.91 -21.96
C TYR A 357 14.15 9.78 -22.99
N GLY A 358 13.16 10.53 -22.52
CA GLY A 358 12.29 11.34 -23.37
C GLY A 358 11.15 10.59 -24.08
N HIS A 359 11.08 9.28 -23.90
CA HIS A 359 9.98 8.41 -24.32
C HIS A 359 9.23 7.88 -23.10
N GLY A 360 8.40 6.86 -23.25
CA GLY A 360 7.62 6.25 -22.18
C GLY A 360 6.12 6.41 -22.37
N VAL A 361 5.38 6.15 -21.31
CA VAL A 361 3.92 6.27 -21.29
C VAL A 361 3.50 7.74 -21.48
N ARG A 362 2.54 8.00 -22.37
CA ARG A 362 2.04 9.34 -22.67
C ARG A 362 0.52 9.38 -22.57
N PRO A 363 -0.04 9.64 -21.39
CA PRO A 363 -1.47 9.83 -21.24
C PRO A 363 -1.96 11.05 -22.03
N PRO A 364 -3.21 11.05 -22.49
CA PRO A 364 -3.79 12.23 -23.10
C PRO A 364 -3.82 13.40 -22.10
N LYS A 365 -3.96 14.62 -22.63
CA LYS A 365 -4.19 15.79 -21.78
C LYS A 365 -5.45 15.59 -20.95
N GLY A 366 -5.33 15.80 -19.65
CA GLY A 366 -6.42 15.65 -18.72
C GLY A 366 -5.94 15.54 -17.28
N GLU A 367 -6.87 15.34 -16.39
CA GLU A 367 -6.61 15.20 -14.97
C GLU A 367 -7.48 14.09 -14.38
N VAL A 368 -7.00 13.48 -13.31
CA VAL A 368 -7.70 12.42 -12.61
C VAL A 368 -7.39 12.49 -11.12
N TYR A 369 -8.40 12.27 -10.31
CA TYR A 369 -8.24 11.88 -8.90
C TYR A 369 -8.66 10.42 -8.74
N PHE A 370 -7.84 9.65 -8.06
CA PHE A 370 -8.13 8.25 -7.78
C PHE A 370 -7.81 7.94 -6.31
N PRO A 371 -8.83 7.69 -5.48
CA PRO A 371 -8.65 7.27 -4.10
C PRO A 371 -8.54 5.74 -4.00
N VAL A 372 -7.72 5.30 -3.05
CA VAL A 372 -7.65 3.91 -2.59
C VAL A 372 -7.66 3.89 -1.07
N GLU A 373 -8.18 2.83 -0.48
CA GLU A 373 -8.10 2.66 0.97
C GLU A 373 -6.69 2.21 1.37
N GLY A 374 -5.90 3.11 1.94
CA GLY A 374 -4.64 2.80 2.60
C GLY A 374 -4.85 2.17 3.98
N ALA A 375 -3.80 1.67 4.62
CA ALA A 375 -3.89 1.15 5.98
C ALA A 375 -4.26 2.24 7.02
N ASN A 376 -3.88 3.49 6.74
CA ASN A 376 -4.18 4.64 7.60
C ASN A 376 -5.44 5.41 7.18
N GLY A 377 -6.07 5.03 6.07
CA GLY A 377 -7.25 5.67 5.50
C GLY A 377 -7.09 5.96 4.01
N GLU A 378 -7.96 6.81 3.49
CA GLU A 378 -7.98 7.15 2.08
C GLU A 378 -6.64 7.78 1.64
N LEU A 379 -5.96 7.11 0.73
CA LEU A 379 -4.80 7.60 -0.01
C LEU A 379 -5.26 7.98 -1.41
N GLY A 380 -5.14 9.25 -1.77
CA GLY A 380 -5.58 9.75 -3.07
C GLY A 380 -4.42 10.23 -3.95
N PHE A 381 -4.45 9.88 -5.23
CA PHE A 381 -3.53 10.39 -6.24
C PHE A 381 -4.27 11.31 -7.21
N TYR A 382 -3.86 12.57 -7.26
CA TYR A 382 -4.30 13.52 -8.26
C TYR A 382 -3.17 13.71 -9.26
N VAL A 383 -3.44 13.33 -10.50
CA VAL A 383 -2.45 13.35 -11.59
C VAL A 383 -2.97 14.19 -12.74
N VAL A 384 -2.17 15.14 -13.19
CA VAL A 384 -2.44 15.98 -14.36
C VAL A 384 -1.45 15.64 -15.46
N SER A 385 -1.96 15.42 -16.66
CA SER A 385 -1.17 15.20 -17.88
C SER A 385 -1.35 16.34 -18.88
N ASP A 386 -0.24 16.79 -19.43
CA ASP A 386 -0.21 17.73 -20.57
C ASP A 386 -0.02 17.03 -21.92
N GLY A 387 0.00 15.69 -21.94
CA GLY A 387 0.26 14.85 -23.12
C GLY A 387 1.73 14.50 -23.33
N THR A 388 2.61 14.89 -22.39
CA THR A 388 4.02 14.50 -22.39
C THR A 388 4.23 13.14 -21.72
N ASN A 389 5.46 12.66 -21.69
CA ASN A 389 5.84 11.41 -21.01
C ASN A 389 6.08 11.56 -19.51
N SER A 390 6.03 12.78 -18.99
CA SER A 390 6.15 13.08 -17.56
C SER A 390 4.86 13.70 -17.04
N PRO A 391 4.46 13.42 -15.81
CA PRO A 391 3.30 14.08 -15.21
C PRO A 391 3.54 15.59 -15.13
N TYR A 392 2.57 16.39 -15.56
CA TYR A 392 2.62 17.84 -15.36
C TYR A 392 2.48 18.19 -13.88
N ARG A 393 1.62 17.46 -13.16
CA ARG A 393 1.43 17.60 -11.73
C ARG A 393 1.05 16.28 -11.09
N VAL A 394 1.68 15.97 -9.98
CA VAL A 394 1.27 14.89 -9.09
C VAL A 394 1.01 15.49 -7.71
N ARG A 395 -0.16 15.22 -7.17
CA ARG A 395 -0.52 15.53 -5.79
C ARG A 395 -0.96 14.27 -5.07
N VAL A 396 -0.53 14.13 -3.84
CA VAL A 396 -0.93 13.02 -2.97
C VAL A 396 -1.77 13.56 -1.83
N ARG A 397 -2.93 12.95 -1.62
CA ARG A 397 -3.73 13.15 -0.41
C ARG A 397 -3.35 12.02 0.58
N PRO A 398 -2.45 12.29 1.54
CA PRO A 398 -2.05 11.30 2.53
C PRO A 398 -3.01 11.34 3.74
N PRO A 399 -3.50 10.19 4.24
CA PRO A 399 -4.34 10.18 5.44
C PRO A 399 -3.61 10.69 6.68
N CYS A 400 -2.32 10.38 6.83
CA CYS A 400 -1.51 10.81 7.98
C CYS A 400 -1.46 12.33 8.16
N PHE A 401 -1.51 13.11 7.09
CA PHE A 401 -1.45 14.57 7.19
C PHE A 401 -2.67 15.16 7.91
N ALA A 402 -3.87 14.67 7.56
CA ALA A 402 -5.11 15.07 8.20
C ALA A 402 -5.12 14.70 9.69
N ILE A 403 -4.69 13.48 10.01
CA ILE A 403 -4.65 12.97 11.38
C ILE A 403 -3.64 13.76 12.22
N MET A 404 -2.46 14.06 11.68
CA MET A 404 -1.43 14.83 12.39
C MET A 404 -1.84 16.29 12.64
N SER A 405 -2.66 16.88 11.77
CA SER A 405 -3.20 18.22 12.00
C SER A 405 -4.15 18.28 13.21
N ALA A 406 -4.80 17.16 13.53
CA ALA A 406 -5.66 17.04 14.70
C ALA A 406 -4.91 16.68 16.00
N LEU A 407 -3.65 16.24 15.93
CA LEU A 407 -2.88 15.78 17.09
C LEU A 407 -2.86 16.78 18.26
N PRO A 408 -2.66 18.10 18.06
CA PRO A 408 -2.72 19.06 19.16
C PRO A 408 -4.03 18.99 19.95
N LYS A 409 -5.16 18.82 19.25
CA LYS A 409 -6.48 18.70 19.87
C LYS A 409 -6.62 17.41 20.68
N LEU A 410 -5.96 16.34 20.26
CA LEU A 410 -6.02 15.04 20.94
C LEU A 410 -5.25 15.01 22.26
N ILE A 411 -4.22 15.85 22.41
CA ILE A 411 -3.32 15.81 23.58
C ILE A 411 -3.48 16.98 24.53
N ILE A 412 -4.13 18.08 24.11
CA ILE A 412 -4.40 19.21 25.00
C ILE A 412 -5.45 18.78 26.06
N GLY A 413 -5.11 19.00 27.33
CA GLY A 413 -5.92 18.57 28.47
C GLY A 413 -5.55 17.20 29.03
N GLU A 414 -4.76 16.41 28.29
CA GLU A 414 -4.25 15.11 28.72
C GLU A 414 -2.92 15.25 29.48
N MET A 415 -2.48 14.18 30.12
CA MET A 415 -1.17 14.14 30.78
C MET A 415 -0.06 13.97 29.72
N ILE A 416 1.14 14.49 30.04
CA ILE A 416 2.32 14.30 29.17
C ILE A 416 2.61 12.83 28.90
N ALA A 417 2.28 11.95 29.85
CA ALA A 417 2.42 10.50 29.71
C ALA A 417 1.48 9.92 28.63
N ASP A 418 0.36 10.56 28.33
CA ASP A 418 -0.64 10.10 27.36
C ASP A 418 -0.34 10.56 25.94
N VAL A 419 0.63 11.47 25.75
CA VAL A 419 1.09 11.92 24.42
C VAL A 419 1.65 10.75 23.62
N THR A 420 2.47 9.89 24.25
CA THR A 420 3.08 8.73 23.57
C THR A 420 2.05 7.70 23.09
N PRO A 421 1.13 7.16 23.91
CA PRO A 421 0.13 6.23 23.42
C PRO A 421 -0.84 6.86 22.42
N THR A 422 -1.15 8.14 22.55
CA THR A 422 -1.99 8.86 21.59
C THR A 422 -1.29 8.96 20.25
N PHE A 423 -0.01 9.34 20.23
CA PHE A 423 0.81 9.36 19.01
C PHE A 423 0.95 7.97 18.39
N GLY A 424 1.25 6.93 19.19
CA GLY A 424 1.31 5.55 18.71
C GLY A 424 0.00 5.08 18.07
N SER A 425 -1.16 5.49 18.63
CA SER A 425 -2.47 5.14 18.06
C SER A 425 -2.76 5.77 16.70
N VAL A 426 -2.06 6.86 16.34
CA VAL A 426 -2.22 7.57 15.06
C VAL A 426 -1.66 6.74 13.90
N ASN A 427 -0.68 5.88 14.13
CA ASN A 427 0.06 5.17 13.07
C ASN A 427 0.66 6.13 12.04
N MET A 428 1.40 7.11 12.51
CA MET A 428 2.01 8.10 11.64
C MET A 428 3.19 7.49 10.87
N ILE A 429 3.12 7.57 9.54
CA ILE A 429 4.21 7.19 8.64
C ILE A 429 4.81 8.46 8.02
N GLY A 430 6.05 8.78 8.38
CA GLY A 430 6.68 10.03 7.98
C GLY A 430 6.85 10.22 6.48
N GLY A 431 7.08 9.13 5.74
CA GLY A 431 7.20 9.19 4.29
C GLY A 431 5.92 9.58 3.58
N GLU A 432 4.76 9.20 4.14
CA GLU A 432 3.45 9.60 3.67
C GLU A 432 3.08 11.01 4.14
N LEU A 433 3.40 11.33 5.40
CA LEU A 433 3.11 12.63 6.00
C LEU A 433 3.81 13.77 5.27
N ASP A 434 5.10 13.64 5.06
CA ASP A 434 5.97 14.71 4.54
C ASP A 434 6.14 14.69 3.01
N ARG A 435 5.75 13.59 2.32
CA ARG A 435 5.78 13.30 0.86
C ARG A 435 6.82 14.03 0.01
#